data_6195daf006d54f25529e8e59d875aa96
#
_entry.id   6195daf006d54f25529e8e59d875aa96
#
_cell.length_a   1.000
_cell.length_b   1.000
_cell.length_c   1.000
_cell.angle_alpha   90.00
_cell.angle_beta   90.00
_cell.angle_gamma   90.00
#
_symmetry.space_group_name_H-M   'P 1'
#
loop_
_entity.id
_entity.type
_entity.pdbx_description
1 polymer ?
#
loop_
_entity_poly.entity_id
_entity_poly.type
_entity_poly.pdbx_seq_one_letter_code
_entity_poly.pdbx_strand_id
1 'polypeptide(L)'
;MTGAIKPVFPLASNTWDGAEEAAIQAVVDSGMYTMGPKVAAYEKAFADYFGSQYAVMVNSGSSANLLMIAALFYTKQPYLQPGDEVIVPAMSWSTTYFPLQQYGLKVVFVDVDIDTLNMELTKLEAAITPRTKAIFAVNLLGNTNDYGAIKQFIDGKNITLLEDNCESMGATYNEKQCGTHGLMGSYSSFFSHHMATMEGGCIVTDNEELYHVLLCLRAHGWTRNLPKFNQVTGEKSDDPFEESFKFALPGYNLRPIEMSGAIGIEQLKKLPSFVEQRQKNGQYFQTLFHNHPYIAIQKEK
;
A
#
# COMPACT_ATOMS: atom_id res chain seq x y z
N MET A 1 0.37 34.42 26.87
CA MET A 1 -0.15 33.33 26.04
C MET A 1 -0.08 33.79 24.59
N THR A 2 0.94 33.43 23.87
CA THR A 2 1.05 33.71 22.43
C THR A 2 0.08 32.78 21.72
N GLY A 3 -1.05 33.31 21.26
CA GLY A 3 -2.00 32.55 20.45
C GLY A 3 -1.29 32.02 19.22
N ALA A 4 -1.11 30.69 19.13
CA ALA A 4 -0.58 30.06 17.95
C ALA A 4 -1.49 30.40 16.76
N ILE A 5 -0.94 31.06 15.76
CA ILE A 5 -1.63 31.34 14.49
C ILE A 5 -1.96 29.97 13.91
N LYS A 6 -3.24 29.61 13.83
CA LYS A 6 -3.65 28.39 13.13
C LYS A 6 -3.23 28.53 11.66
N PRO A 7 -2.51 27.56 11.08
CA PRO A 7 -2.17 27.60 9.67
C PRO A 7 -3.45 27.65 8.84
N VAL A 8 -3.49 28.51 7.82
CA VAL A 8 -4.65 28.67 6.92
C VAL A 8 -4.87 27.39 6.10
N PHE A 9 -3.76 26.68 5.80
CA PHE A 9 -3.77 25.37 5.11
C PHE A 9 -2.97 24.36 5.94
N PRO A 10 -3.62 23.63 6.86
CA PRO A 10 -2.94 22.59 7.63
C PRO A 10 -2.57 21.40 6.74
N LEU A 11 -1.51 20.67 7.11
CA LEU A 11 -1.09 19.43 6.42
C LEU A 11 -2.21 18.39 6.38
N ALA A 12 -3.01 18.32 7.44
CA ALA A 12 -4.13 17.39 7.56
C ALA A 12 -5.31 18.05 8.26
N SER A 13 -6.50 17.56 7.98
CA SER A 13 -7.72 17.83 8.72
C SER A 13 -8.09 16.59 9.54
N ASN A 14 -8.69 16.79 10.70
CA ASN A 14 -9.21 15.68 11.50
C ASN A 14 -10.41 15.05 10.78
N THR A 15 -10.33 13.76 10.50
CA THR A 15 -11.40 12.94 9.89
C THR A 15 -12.14 12.09 10.94
N TRP A 16 -11.72 12.16 12.18
CA TRP A 16 -12.33 11.39 13.28
C TRP A 16 -13.54 12.10 13.85
N ASP A 17 -14.43 11.28 14.37
CA ASP A 17 -15.54 11.67 15.24
C ASP A 17 -15.63 10.71 16.44
N GLY A 18 -16.74 10.69 17.15
CA GLY A 18 -16.93 9.82 18.32
C GLY A 18 -16.84 8.31 18.04
N ALA A 19 -16.91 7.87 16.77
CA ALA A 19 -16.82 6.45 16.42
C ALA A 19 -15.39 5.92 16.59
N GLU A 20 -14.37 6.67 16.16
CA GLU A 20 -12.98 6.29 16.36
C GLU A 20 -12.58 6.33 17.83
N GLU A 21 -13.04 7.33 18.58
CA GLU A 21 -12.80 7.43 20.03
C GLU A 21 -13.43 6.23 20.77
N ALA A 22 -14.66 5.87 20.44
CA ALA A 22 -15.34 4.69 21.00
C ALA A 22 -14.63 3.38 20.62
N ALA A 23 -14.11 3.27 19.39
CA ALA A 23 -13.34 2.11 18.94
C ALA A 23 -12.04 1.95 19.74
N ILE A 24 -11.33 3.05 20.02
CA ILE A 24 -10.14 3.06 20.88
C ILE A 24 -10.50 2.60 22.29
N GLN A 25 -11.58 3.17 22.89
CA GLN A 25 -12.00 2.80 24.23
C GLN A 25 -12.34 1.31 24.32
N ALA A 26 -13.02 0.75 23.31
CA ALA A 26 -13.33 -0.68 23.27
C ALA A 26 -12.06 -1.57 23.23
N VAL A 27 -10.97 -1.11 22.61
CA VAL A 27 -9.68 -1.80 22.65
C VAL A 27 -9.07 -1.70 24.05
N VAL A 28 -9.12 -0.53 24.67
CA VAL A 28 -8.63 -0.33 26.05
C VAL A 28 -9.37 -1.25 27.03
N ASP A 29 -10.70 -1.32 26.92
CA ASP A 29 -11.55 -2.15 27.80
C ASP A 29 -11.28 -3.66 27.59
N SER A 30 -10.89 -4.06 26.37
CA SER A 30 -10.57 -5.46 26.07
C SER A 30 -9.22 -5.93 26.65
N GLY A 31 -8.33 -5.01 27.00
CA GLY A 31 -6.96 -5.30 27.42
C GLY A 31 -6.04 -5.87 26.33
N MET A 32 -6.50 -5.97 25.08
CA MET A 32 -5.71 -6.46 23.95
C MET A 32 -5.18 -5.29 23.11
N TYR A 33 -3.91 -4.98 23.26
CA TYR A 33 -3.30 -3.79 22.65
C TYR A 33 -2.46 -4.09 21.40
N THR A 34 -1.89 -5.31 21.32
CA THR A 34 -1.12 -5.75 20.16
C THR A 34 -2.05 -6.35 19.12
N MET A 35 -1.54 -6.56 17.91
CA MET A 35 -2.28 -7.12 16.77
C MET A 35 -3.17 -8.31 17.15
N GLY A 36 -4.48 -8.18 16.92
CA GLY A 36 -5.50 -9.15 17.33
C GLY A 36 -6.75 -9.10 16.44
N PRO A 37 -7.95 -9.35 17.00
CA PRO A 37 -9.19 -9.51 16.24
C PRO A 37 -9.65 -8.24 15.51
N LYS A 38 -9.35 -7.03 15.99
CA LYS A 38 -9.71 -5.79 15.29
C LYS A 38 -8.85 -5.61 14.03
N VAL A 39 -7.55 -5.93 14.12
CA VAL A 39 -6.68 -5.93 12.94
C VAL A 39 -7.18 -6.96 11.92
N ALA A 40 -7.50 -8.19 12.34
CA ALA A 40 -8.02 -9.22 11.44
C ALA A 40 -9.35 -8.80 10.79
N ALA A 41 -10.25 -8.18 11.55
CA ALA A 41 -11.52 -7.66 11.02
C ALA A 41 -11.31 -6.50 10.03
N TYR A 42 -10.34 -5.62 10.30
CA TYR A 42 -9.96 -4.55 9.37
C TYR A 42 -9.37 -5.11 8.08
N GLU A 43 -8.43 -6.07 8.16
CA GLU A 43 -7.84 -6.72 6.99
C GLU A 43 -8.91 -7.33 6.08
N LYS A 44 -9.88 -8.04 6.68
CA LYS A 44 -10.99 -8.59 5.92
C LYS A 44 -11.84 -7.49 5.26
N ALA A 45 -12.26 -6.48 6.01
CA ALA A 45 -13.07 -5.38 5.51
C ALA A 45 -12.34 -4.59 4.40
N PHE A 46 -11.01 -4.41 4.56
CA PHE A 46 -10.17 -3.73 3.58
C PHE A 46 -10.08 -4.53 2.27
N ALA A 47 -9.83 -5.85 2.35
CA ALA A 47 -9.83 -6.72 1.18
C ALA A 47 -11.19 -6.68 0.45
N ASP A 48 -12.29 -6.82 1.19
CA ASP A 48 -13.65 -6.78 0.64
C ASP A 48 -13.93 -5.42 -0.06
N TYR A 49 -13.51 -4.29 0.54
CA TYR A 49 -13.72 -2.96 -0.03
C TYR A 49 -12.95 -2.73 -1.34
N PHE A 50 -11.69 -3.15 -1.38
CA PHE A 50 -10.84 -2.97 -2.56
C PHE A 50 -11.04 -4.06 -3.63
N GLY A 51 -11.82 -5.11 -3.34
CA GLY A 51 -12.09 -6.21 -4.26
C GLY A 51 -10.88 -7.13 -4.47
N SER A 52 -10.08 -7.32 -3.42
CA SER A 52 -8.96 -8.27 -3.37
C SER A 52 -9.28 -9.46 -2.47
N GLN A 53 -8.62 -10.60 -2.68
CA GLN A 53 -8.83 -11.78 -1.83
C GLN A 53 -8.23 -11.62 -0.43
N TYR A 54 -7.09 -10.95 -0.35
CA TYR A 54 -6.32 -10.82 0.90
C TYR A 54 -5.87 -9.38 1.12
N ALA A 55 -5.82 -8.99 2.39
CA ALA A 55 -5.16 -7.78 2.86
C ALA A 55 -4.29 -8.08 4.08
N VAL A 56 -3.17 -7.39 4.21
CA VAL A 56 -2.24 -7.51 5.33
C VAL A 56 -1.94 -6.12 5.87
N MET A 57 -2.42 -5.82 7.07
CA MET A 57 -2.16 -4.55 7.73
C MET A 57 -0.75 -4.54 8.33
N VAL A 58 -0.06 -3.42 8.19
CA VAL A 58 1.26 -3.13 8.75
C VAL A 58 1.27 -1.78 9.45
N ASN A 59 2.37 -1.45 10.11
CA ASN A 59 2.47 -0.24 10.95
C ASN A 59 2.69 1.07 10.16
N SER A 60 2.90 1.03 8.84
CA SER A 60 2.97 2.22 7.97
C SER A 60 2.93 1.86 6.49
N GLY A 61 2.64 2.83 5.61
CA GLY A 61 2.74 2.65 4.15
C GLY A 61 4.18 2.35 3.72
N SER A 62 5.17 2.94 4.36
CA SER A 62 6.59 2.62 4.12
C SER A 62 6.91 1.16 4.42
N SER A 63 6.36 0.63 5.49
CA SER A 63 6.47 -0.79 5.84
C SER A 63 5.73 -1.68 4.85
N ALA A 64 4.62 -1.21 4.28
CA ALA A 64 3.91 -1.93 3.22
C ALA A 64 4.80 -2.08 1.99
N ASN A 65 5.43 -0.99 1.53
CA ASN A 65 6.36 -1.04 0.40
C ASN A 65 7.54 -1.98 0.67
N LEU A 66 8.15 -1.88 1.86
CA LEU A 66 9.24 -2.77 2.26
C LEU A 66 8.81 -4.25 2.23
N LEU A 67 7.66 -4.53 2.81
CA LEU A 67 7.18 -5.90 2.95
C LEU A 67 6.77 -6.51 1.60
N MET A 68 6.19 -5.72 0.68
CA MET A 68 5.90 -6.17 -0.69
C MET A 68 7.18 -6.58 -1.41
N ILE A 69 8.23 -5.76 -1.35
CA ILE A 69 9.50 -6.09 -2.00
C ILE A 69 10.13 -7.33 -1.34
N ALA A 70 10.18 -7.38 -0.01
CA ALA A 70 10.69 -8.54 0.71
C ALA A 70 9.99 -9.84 0.30
N ALA A 71 8.64 -9.82 0.22
CA ALA A 71 7.86 -11.00 -0.10
C ALA A 71 8.22 -11.63 -1.45
N LEU A 72 8.63 -10.83 -2.44
CA LEU A 72 9.00 -11.30 -3.76
C LEU A 72 10.29 -12.14 -3.79
N PHE A 73 11.10 -12.11 -2.73
CA PHE A 73 12.31 -12.91 -2.57
C PHE A 73 12.06 -14.26 -1.89
N TYR A 74 10.91 -14.44 -1.20
CA TYR A 74 10.69 -15.58 -0.32
C TYR A 74 9.52 -16.48 -0.73
N THR A 75 9.04 -16.36 -1.95
CA THR A 75 8.12 -17.34 -2.55
C THR A 75 8.89 -18.60 -2.97
N LYS A 76 8.19 -19.71 -3.20
CA LYS A 76 8.79 -20.98 -3.69
C LYS A 76 9.58 -20.80 -5.00
N GLN A 77 9.09 -19.91 -5.85
CA GLN A 77 9.80 -19.43 -7.04
C GLN A 77 9.93 -17.92 -6.94
N PRO A 78 11.07 -17.40 -6.48
CA PRO A 78 11.24 -15.97 -6.27
C PRO A 78 10.98 -15.16 -7.53
N TYR A 79 10.21 -14.10 -7.38
CA TYR A 79 9.96 -13.14 -8.48
C TYR A 79 11.16 -12.24 -8.75
N LEU A 80 11.97 -11.98 -7.71
CA LEU A 80 13.11 -11.08 -7.75
C LEU A 80 14.34 -11.74 -7.11
N GLN A 81 15.51 -11.32 -7.58
CA GLN A 81 16.80 -11.63 -7.01
C GLN A 81 17.72 -10.40 -7.02
N PRO A 82 18.77 -10.35 -6.18
CA PRO A 82 19.71 -9.22 -6.18
C PRO A 82 20.30 -8.99 -7.59
N GLY A 83 20.34 -7.73 -8.02
CA GLY A 83 20.82 -7.34 -9.35
C GLY A 83 19.73 -7.20 -10.41
N ASP A 84 18.51 -7.70 -10.17
CA ASP A 84 17.38 -7.46 -11.07
C ASP A 84 17.02 -5.98 -11.16
N GLU A 85 16.55 -5.56 -12.33
CA GLU A 85 16.13 -4.18 -12.58
C GLU A 85 14.64 -4.01 -12.23
N VAL A 86 14.34 -2.95 -11.46
CA VAL A 86 12.99 -2.52 -11.15
C VAL A 86 12.78 -1.10 -11.65
N ILE A 87 11.80 -0.92 -12.52
CA ILE A 87 11.43 0.39 -13.05
C ILE A 87 10.51 1.10 -12.06
N VAL A 88 10.80 2.38 -11.80
CA VAL A 88 10.04 3.26 -10.90
C VAL A 88 9.91 4.66 -11.51
N PRO A 89 8.87 5.45 -11.16
CA PRO A 89 8.81 6.84 -11.56
C PRO A 89 9.93 7.65 -10.88
N ALA A 90 10.45 8.67 -11.55
CA ALA A 90 11.47 9.55 -10.98
C ALA A 90 10.94 10.44 -9.86
N MET A 91 9.63 10.59 -9.76
CA MET A 91 8.96 11.36 -8.71
C MET A 91 8.11 10.42 -7.85
N SER A 92 8.48 10.26 -6.59
CA SER A 92 7.72 9.55 -5.55
C SER A 92 8.31 9.81 -4.17
N TRP A 93 7.68 9.27 -3.15
CA TRP A 93 8.22 9.24 -1.80
C TRP A 93 9.43 8.30 -1.71
N SER A 94 10.41 8.63 -0.89
CA SER A 94 11.68 7.88 -0.80
C SER A 94 11.51 6.40 -0.45
N THR A 95 10.48 6.05 0.33
CA THR A 95 10.24 4.67 0.75
C THR A 95 9.58 3.79 -0.32
N THR A 96 9.28 4.32 -1.50
CA THR A 96 9.04 3.51 -2.70
C THR A 96 10.35 2.92 -3.23
N TYR A 97 11.48 3.65 -3.10
CA TYR A 97 12.78 3.27 -3.69
C TYR A 97 13.69 2.52 -2.72
N PHE A 98 13.74 2.93 -1.45
CA PHE A 98 14.69 2.39 -0.48
C PHE A 98 14.61 0.88 -0.30
N PRO A 99 13.43 0.23 -0.26
CA PRO A 99 13.35 -1.22 -0.22
C PRO A 99 14.06 -1.92 -1.38
N LEU A 100 14.00 -1.32 -2.58
CA LEU A 100 14.67 -1.87 -3.76
C LEU A 100 16.19 -1.90 -3.56
N GLN A 101 16.76 -0.79 -3.06
CA GLN A 101 18.19 -0.70 -2.77
C GLN A 101 18.59 -1.64 -1.62
N GLN A 102 17.78 -1.73 -0.56
CA GLN A 102 18.04 -2.59 0.59
C GLN A 102 18.10 -4.08 0.20
N TYR A 103 17.35 -4.47 -0.82
CA TYR A 103 17.34 -5.84 -1.37
C TYR A 103 18.32 -6.05 -2.53
N GLY A 104 19.19 -5.09 -2.79
CA GLY A 104 20.24 -5.21 -3.82
C GLY A 104 19.71 -5.17 -5.25
N LEU A 105 18.50 -4.64 -5.47
CA LEU A 105 17.90 -4.42 -6.78
C LEU A 105 18.49 -3.18 -7.44
N LYS A 106 18.46 -3.14 -8.76
CA LYS A 106 18.85 -1.97 -9.55
C LYS A 106 17.61 -1.13 -9.85
N VAL A 107 17.58 0.07 -9.29
CA VAL A 107 16.51 1.03 -9.54
C VAL A 107 16.71 1.68 -10.90
N VAL A 108 15.71 1.57 -11.76
CA VAL A 108 15.68 2.20 -13.09
C VAL A 108 14.62 3.29 -13.06
N PHE A 109 15.04 4.55 -13.00
CA PHE A 109 14.14 5.68 -12.98
C PHE A 109 13.60 5.99 -14.37
N VAL A 110 12.28 6.16 -14.46
CA VAL A 110 11.58 6.67 -15.62
C VAL A 110 10.98 8.02 -15.26
N ASP A 111 11.22 9.01 -16.12
CA ASP A 111 10.68 10.36 -15.93
C ASP A 111 9.15 10.36 -15.96
N VAL A 112 8.56 11.39 -15.41
CA VAL A 112 7.11 11.56 -15.37
C VAL A 112 6.63 12.49 -16.48
N ASP A 113 5.43 12.22 -16.97
CA ASP A 113 4.70 13.13 -17.84
C ASP A 113 4.29 14.37 -17.02
N ILE A 114 4.64 15.57 -17.49
CA ILE A 114 4.42 16.82 -16.76
C ILE A 114 2.94 17.14 -16.55
N ASP A 115 2.08 16.63 -17.42
CA ASP A 115 0.65 16.88 -17.35
C ASP A 115 -0.05 15.96 -16.33
N THR A 116 0.40 14.71 -16.24
CA THR A 116 -0.25 13.68 -15.39
C THR A 116 0.51 13.38 -14.11
N LEU A 117 1.81 13.67 -14.07
CA LEU A 117 2.77 13.32 -13.02
C LEU A 117 2.96 11.79 -12.84
N ASN A 118 2.39 10.99 -13.69
CA ASN A 118 2.63 9.55 -13.75
C ASN A 118 3.79 9.21 -14.69
N MET A 119 4.26 7.98 -14.70
CA MET A 119 5.35 7.55 -15.59
C MET A 119 5.04 7.88 -17.04
N GLU A 120 5.99 8.52 -17.74
CA GLU A 120 5.87 8.79 -19.17
C GLU A 120 5.98 7.47 -19.94
N LEU A 121 4.89 7.08 -20.61
CA LEU A 121 4.74 5.74 -21.22
C LEU A 121 5.79 5.45 -22.28
N THR A 122 6.20 6.43 -23.09
CA THR A 122 7.23 6.25 -24.12
C THR A 122 8.60 5.97 -23.51
N LYS A 123 8.91 6.62 -22.39
CA LYS A 123 10.14 6.39 -21.62
C LYS A 123 10.07 5.07 -20.84
N LEU A 124 8.90 4.70 -20.34
CA LEU A 124 8.69 3.42 -19.68
C LEU A 124 8.99 2.25 -20.64
N GLU A 125 8.42 2.28 -21.84
CA GLU A 125 8.65 1.23 -22.84
C GLU A 125 10.13 1.12 -23.20
N ALA A 126 10.81 2.26 -23.41
CA ALA A 126 12.24 2.30 -23.74
C ALA A 126 13.15 1.83 -22.60
N ALA A 127 12.70 1.91 -21.34
CA ALA A 127 13.46 1.48 -20.17
C ALA A 127 13.42 -0.04 -19.92
N ILE A 128 12.50 -0.77 -20.57
CA ILE A 128 12.37 -2.22 -20.41
C ILE A 128 13.55 -2.93 -21.07
N THR A 129 14.27 -3.71 -20.29
CA THR A 129 15.40 -4.55 -20.73
C THR A 129 15.15 -6.02 -20.39
N PRO A 130 15.96 -6.96 -20.88
CA PRO A 130 15.90 -8.37 -20.46
C PRO A 130 16.13 -8.58 -18.94
N ARG A 131 16.73 -7.61 -18.25
CA ARG A 131 16.96 -7.65 -16.81
C ARG A 131 15.81 -7.05 -15.99
N THR A 132 14.88 -6.36 -16.63
CA THR A 132 13.69 -5.81 -15.95
C THR A 132 12.83 -6.97 -15.44
N LYS A 133 12.56 -6.99 -14.13
CA LYS A 133 11.75 -8.00 -13.46
C LYS A 133 10.51 -7.43 -12.77
N ALA A 134 10.50 -6.13 -12.50
CA ALA A 134 9.31 -5.49 -11.96
C ALA A 134 9.18 -4.04 -12.45
N ILE A 135 7.94 -3.57 -12.44
CA ILE A 135 7.56 -2.16 -12.52
C ILE A 135 6.84 -1.86 -11.21
N PHE A 136 7.28 -0.85 -10.47
CA PHE A 136 6.61 -0.37 -9.27
C PHE A 136 5.98 0.99 -9.58
N ALA A 137 4.73 0.95 -10.02
CA ALA A 137 3.96 2.13 -10.40
C ALA A 137 3.47 2.87 -9.15
N VAL A 138 3.50 4.19 -9.19
CA VAL A 138 2.97 5.07 -8.14
C VAL A 138 1.81 5.87 -8.72
N ASN A 139 0.65 5.84 -8.10
CA ASN A 139 -0.50 6.67 -8.47
C ASN A 139 -0.40 8.01 -7.73
N LEU A 140 0.44 8.90 -8.25
CA LEU A 140 0.83 10.11 -7.56
C LEU A 140 -0.34 11.09 -7.43
N LEU A 141 -0.55 11.61 -6.20
CA LEU A 141 -1.60 12.59 -5.87
C LEU A 141 -3.03 12.15 -6.25
N GLY A 142 -3.27 10.85 -6.32
CA GLY A 142 -4.58 10.29 -6.64
C GLY A 142 -4.84 10.08 -8.13
N ASN A 143 -3.92 10.47 -9.02
CA ASN A 143 -4.06 10.25 -10.45
C ASN A 143 -3.54 8.85 -10.83
N THR A 144 -4.31 8.13 -11.64
CA THR A 144 -4.01 6.73 -11.97
C THR A 144 -3.02 6.61 -13.12
N ASN A 145 -2.14 5.61 -13.06
CA ASN A 145 -1.35 5.21 -14.22
C ASN A 145 -2.24 4.58 -15.30
N ASP A 146 -1.77 4.60 -16.54
CA ASP A 146 -2.42 3.86 -17.62
C ASP A 146 -2.05 2.37 -17.54
N TYR A 147 -2.80 1.63 -16.73
CA TYR A 147 -2.56 0.20 -16.53
C TYR A 147 -2.80 -0.63 -17.78
N GLY A 148 -3.64 -0.16 -18.71
CA GLY A 148 -3.84 -0.79 -20.00
C GLY A 148 -2.55 -0.78 -20.82
N ALA A 149 -1.92 0.38 -20.97
CA ALA A 149 -0.65 0.53 -21.69
C ALA A 149 0.49 -0.21 -20.97
N ILE A 150 0.61 -0.08 -19.64
CA ILE A 150 1.65 -0.79 -18.87
C ILE A 150 1.55 -2.30 -19.10
N LYS A 151 0.35 -2.87 -19.01
CA LYS A 151 0.13 -4.30 -19.22
C LYS A 151 0.48 -4.75 -20.64
N GLN A 152 0.20 -3.93 -21.66
CA GLN A 152 0.63 -4.22 -23.04
C GLN A 152 2.15 -4.28 -23.16
N PHE A 153 2.89 -3.36 -22.53
CA PHE A 153 4.35 -3.35 -22.55
C PHE A 153 4.99 -4.57 -21.89
N ILE A 154 4.36 -5.14 -20.88
CA ILE A 154 4.87 -6.30 -20.13
C ILE A 154 4.26 -7.64 -20.60
N ASP A 155 3.32 -7.61 -21.52
CA ASP A 155 2.66 -8.82 -22.02
C ASP A 155 3.68 -9.80 -22.62
N GLY A 156 3.55 -11.07 -22.25
CA GLY A 156 4.50 -12.12 -22.62
C GLY A 156 5.90 -12.01 -22.00
N LYS A 157 6.15 -11.01 -21.14
CA LYS A 157 7.41 -10.84 -20.42
C LYS A 157 7.27 -11.27 -18.98
N ASN A 158 8.33 -11.81 -18.39
CA ASN A 158 8.36 -12.13 -16.95
C ASN A 158 8.66 -10.86 -16.14
N ILE A 159 7.71 -9.91 -16.14
CA ILE A 159 7.80 -8.62 -15.43
C ILE A 159 6.58 -8.49 -14.52
N THR A 160 6.83 -8.28 -13.24
CA THR A 160 5.80 -8.11 -12.22
C THR A 160 5.39 -6.64 -12.10
N LEU A 161 4.10 -6.36 -12.07
CA LEU A 161 3.57 -5.04 -11.76
C LEU A 161 3.21 -4.94 -10.28
N LEU A 162 3.72 -3.91 -9.61
CA LEU A 162 3.40 -3.51 -8.24
C LEU A 162 2.83 -2.09 -8.24
N GLU A 163 2.01 -1.79 -7.24
CA GLU A 163 1.34 -0.50 -7.13
C GLU A 163 1.57 0.14 -5.76
N ASP A 164 2.09 1.37 -5.75
CA ASP A 164 2.10 2.22 -4.55
C ASP A 164 0.92 3.19 -4.61
N ASN A 165 -0.05 2.98 -3.71
CA ASN A 165 -1.28 3.75 -3.61
C ASN A 165 -1.36 4.53 -2.28
N CYS A 166 -0.24 4.84 -1.68
CA CYS A 166 -0.22 5.61 -0.44
C CYS A 166 -0.90 6.97 -0.61
N GLU A 167 -0.88 7.54 -1.81
CA GLU A 167 -1.50 8.83 -2.14
C GLU A 167 -2.80 8.71 -2.95
N SER A 168 -3.30 7.49 -3.20
CA SER A 168 -4.41 7.25 -4.15
C SER A 168 -5.48 6.30 -3.64
N MET A 169 -5.63 6.17 -2.34
CA MET A 169 -6.66 5.30 -1.75
C MET A 169 -8.06 5.72 -2.21
N GLY A 170 -8.76 4.80 -2.88
CA GLY A 170 -10.09 5.04 -3.46
C GLY A 170 -10.08 5.53 -4.92
N ALA A 171 -8.90 5.75 -5.53
CA ALA A 171 -8.79 5.99 -6.96
C ALA A 171 -9.11 4.72 -7.76
N THR A 172 -9.70 4.88 -8.95
CA THR A 172 -10.08 3.76 -9.82
C THR A 172 -9.57 3.98 -11.24
N TYR A 173 -9.18 2.89 -11.89
CA TYR A 173 -8.90 2.85 -13.33
C TYR A 173 -9.82 1.81 -13.99
N ASN A 174 -10.60 2.23 -14.98
CA ASN A 174 -11.65 1.40 -15.62
C ASN A 174 -12.53 0.71 -14.56
N GLU A 175 -13.09 1.47 -13.63
CA GLU A 175 -13.98 1.04 -12.56
C GLU A 175 -13.38 0.06 -11.54
N LYS A 176 -12.12 -0.33 -11.70
CA LYS A 176 -11.39 -1.19 -10.78
C LYS A 176 -10.49 -0.36 -9.86
N GLN A 177 -10.50 -0.68 -8.56
CA GLN A 177 -9.68 0.00 -7.55
C GLN A 177 -8.19 -0.08 -7.88
N CYS A 178 -7.49 1.05 -7.80
CA CYS A 178 -6.03 1.07 -7.84
C CYS A 178 -5.46 0.30 -6.65
N GLY A 179 -4.35 -0.41 -6.87
CA GLY A 179 -3.76 -1.37 -5.93
C GLY A 179 -4.14 -2.81 -6.22
N THR A 180 -5.07 -3.04 -7.16
CA THR A 180 -5.50 -4.38 -7.57
C THR A 180 -5.25 -4.68 -9.05
N HIS A 181 -4.59 -3.76 -9.76
CA HIS A 181 -4.22 -3.98 -11.17
C HIS A 181 -2.96 -4.81 -11.33
N GLY A 182 -2.02 -4.71 -10.36
CA GLY A 182 -0.79 -5.48 -10.29
C GLY A 182 -0.89 -6.74 -9.42
N LEU A 183 0.26 -7.32 -9.11
CA LEU A 183 0.38 -8.50 -8.25
C LEU A 183 0.10 -8.17 -6.78
N MET A 184 0.54 -6.99 -6.33
CA MET A 184 0.31 -6.44 -4.99
C MET A 184 0.16 -4.92 -5.07
N GLY A 185 -0.64 -4.36 -4.16
CA GLY A 185 -0.78 -2.92 -3.97
C GLY A 185 -0.60 -2.52 -2.51
N SER A 186 0.15 -1.43 -2.27
CA SER A 186 0.33 -0.85 -0.93
C SER A 186 -0.52 0.38 -0.72
N TYR A 187 -0.86 0.65 0.53
CA TYR A 187 -1.61 1.82 0.98
C TYR A 187 -1.06 2.32 2.30
N SER A 188 -1.25 3.62 2.55
CA SER A 188 -0.92 4.26 3.82
C SER A 188 -2.17 4.82 4.48
N SER A 189 -2.26 4.65 5.79
CA SER A 189 -3.27 5.29 6.64
C SER A 189 -2.63 6.21 7.69
N PHE A 190 -1.51 6.84 7.34
CA PHE A 190 -0.89 7.91 8.11
C PHE A 190 -1.86 9.09 8.27
N PHE A 191 -1.73 9.88 9.33
CA PHE A 191 -2.73 10.89 9.73
C PHE A 191 -3.10 11.92 8.65
N SER A 192 -2.24 12.17 7.66
CA SER A 192 -2.47 13.12 6.58
C SER A 192 -3.01 12.50 5.28
N HIS A 193 -3.20 11.19 5.23
CA HIS A 193 -3.72 10.48 4.07
C HIS A 193 -5.26 10.45 4.03
N HIS A 194 -5.83 9.64 3.16
CA HIS A 194 -7.29 9.56 2.94
C HIS A 194 -8.04 9.04 4.16
N MET A 195 -7.49 8.03 4.83
CA MET A 195 -7.93 7.53 6.12
C MET A 195 -6.79 7.69 7.13
N ALA A 196 -7.12 7.94 8.38
CA ALA A 196 -6.14 8.15 9.44
C ALA A 196 -6.31 7.13 10.57
N THR A 197 -5.35 6.18 10.67
CA THR A 197 -5.31 5.19 11.76
C THR A 197 -4.22 5.49 12.78
N MET A 198 -3.86 6.78 12.98
CA MET A 198 -2.65 7.30 13.61
C MET A 198 -1.43 6.99 12.74
N GLU A 199 -0.91 5.78 12.83
CA GLU A 199 0.05 5.14 11.94
C GLU A 199 -0.57 3.86 11.39
N GLY A 200 -0.28 3.54 10.12
CA GLY A 200 -0.74 2.30 9.51
C GLY A 200 -0.47 2.25 8.01
N GLY A 201 -0.51 1.05 7.51
CA GLY A 201 -0.47 0.73 6.08
C GLY A 201 -1.15 -0.60 5.83
N CYS A 202 -1.43 -0.88 4.57
CA CYS A 202 -2.02 -2.14 4.17
C CYS A 202 -1.46 -2.60 2.83
N ILE A 203 -1.38 -3.90 2.62
CA ILE A 203 -1.02 -4.53 1.34
C ILE A 203 -2.20 -5.37 0.92
N VAL A 204 -2.60 -5.30 -0.36
CA VAL A 204 -3.59 -6.20 -0.94
C VAL A 204 -2.96 -7.10 -1.98
N THR A 205 -3.48 -8.32 -2.11
CA THR A 205 -3.09 -9.28 -3.15
C THR A 205 -4.15 -10.35 -3.33
N ASP A 206 -4.21 -10.94 -4.53
CA ASP A 206 -5.03 -12.14 -4.79
C ASP A 206 -4.20 -13.44 -4.72
N ASN A 207 -2.89 -13.33 -4.48
CA ASN A 207 -1.98 -14.48 -4.45
C ASN A 207 -1.86 -15.02 -3.02
N GLU A 208 -2.33 -16.25 -2.79
CA GLU A 208 -2.31 -16.90 -1.48
C GLU A 208 -0.89 -17.13 -0.95
N GLU A 209 0.06 -17.48 -1.81
CA GLU A 209 1.45 -17.70 -1.38
C GLU A 209 2.06 -16.40 -0.86
N LEU A 210 1.91 -15.30 -1.61
CA LEU A 210 2.38 -13.98 -1.17
C LEU A 210 1.68 -13.55 0.12
N TYR A 211 0.37 -13.78 0.25
CA TYR A 211 -0.34 -13.48 1.49
C TYR A 211 0.28 -14.21 2.70
N HIS A 212 0.56 -15.51 2.59
CA HIS A 212 1.18 -16.26 3.66
C HIS A 212 2.63 -15.80 3.96
N VAL A 213 3.40 -15.47 2.92
CA VAL A 213 4.74 -14.91 3.06
C VAL A 213 4.69 -13.56 3.78
N LEU A 214 3.75 -12.68 3.41
CA LEU A 214 3.55 -11.37 4.05
C LEU A 214 3.19 -11.50 5.53
N LEU A 215 2.27 -12.41 5.89
CA LEU A 215 1.91 -12.68 7.29
C LEU A 215 3.11 -13.12 8.14
N CYS A 216 3.95 -13.98 7.56
CA CYS A 216 5.15 -14.49 8.19
C CYS A 216 6.20 -13.38 8.36
N LEU A 217 6.54 -12.68 7.28
CA LEU A 217 7.55 -11.62 7.28
C LEU A 217 7.18 -10.44 8.18
N ARG A 218 5.88 -10.06 8.25
CA ARG A 218 5.38 -8.99 9.11
C ARG A 218 5.70 -9.19 10.58
N ALA A 219 5.78 -10.44 11.01
CA ALA A 219 5.90 -10.84 12.40
C ALA A 219 7.11 -11.77 12.61
N HIS A 220 8.31 -11.26 12.46
CA HIS A 220 9.59 -11.93 12.76
C HIS A 220 9.89 -13.19 11.93
N GLY A 221 9.09 -13.52 10.94
CA GLY A 221 9.17 -14.80 10.23
C GLY A 221 8.42 -15.95 10.93
N TRP A 222 7.58 -15.67 11.93
CA TRP A 222 6.79 -16.67 12.66
C TRP A 222 5.75 -17.35 11.79
N THR A 223 5.58 -18.66 12.01
CA THR A 223 4.53 -19.47 11.38
C THR A 223 3.21 -19.45 12.14
N ARG A 224 3.20 -19.04 13.41
CA ARG A 224 2.03 -19.14 14.31
C ARG A 224 0.77 -18.44 13.80
N ASN A 225 0.92 -17.36 13.01
CA ASN A 225 -0.21 -16.61 12.42
C ASN A 225 -0.67 -17.17 11.07
N LEU A 226 0.01 -18.19 10.53
CA LEU A 226 -0.38 -18.87 9.31
C LEU A 226 -1.54 -19.84 9.58
N PRO A 227 -2.37 -20.16 8.57
CA PRO A 227 -3.35 -21.25 8.68
C PRO A 227 -2.67 -22.59 8.82
N LYS A 228 -3.42 -23.62 9.26
CA LYS A 228 -2.91 -25.00 9.44
C LYS A 228 -2.20 -25.50 8.19
N PHE A 229 -2.82 -25.34 7.03
CA PHE A 229 -2.21 -25.60 5.73
C PHE A 229 -1.82 -24.27 5.08
N ASN A 230 -0.54 -24.09 4.76
CA ASN A 230 -0.03 -22.83 4.26
C ASN A 230 1.07 -23.01 3.22
N GLN A 231 1.35 -21.98 2.46
CA GLN A 231 2.30 -22.03 1.36
C GLN A 231 3.77 -21.87 1.80
N VAL A 232 4.03 -21.46 3.05
CA VAL A 232 5.40 -21.24 3.57
C VAL A 232 6.02 -22.53 4.10
N THR A 233 5.28 -23.29 4.92
CA THR A 233 5.80 -24.50 5.59
C THR A 233 5.05 -25.77 5.22
N GLY A 234 4.00 -25.69 4.41
CA GLY A 234 3.08 -26.78 4.14
C GLY A 234 2.06 -26.93 5.26
N GLU A 235 2.26 -27.84 6.18
CA GLU A 235 1.39 -28.06 7.32
C GLU A 235 2.06 -27.62 8.62
N LYS A 236 1.28 -26.98 9.50
CA LYS A 236 1.73 -26.61 10.85
C LYS A 236 1.72 -27.82 11.76
N SER A 237 2.68 -27.87 12.70
CA SER A 237 2.68 -28.82 13.79
C SER A 237 1.42 -28.68 14.66
N ASP A 238 1.00 -29.79 15.28
CA ASP A 238 -0.05 -29.78 16.30
C ASP A 238 0.50 -29.42 17.69
N ASP A 239 1.83 -29.35 17.84
CA ASP A 239 2.47 -28.92 19.10
C ASP A 239 2.47 -27.36 19.18
N PRO A 240 1.71 -26.77 20.13
CA PRO A 240 1.68 -25.31 20.31
C PRO A 240 3.03 -24.72 20.70
N PHE A 241 3.91 -25.48 21.38
CA PHE A 241 5.23 -25.00 21.76
C PHE A 241 6.12 -24.88 20.52
N GLU A 242 6.15 -25.88 19.65
CA GLU A 242 6.91 -25.86 18.41
C GLU A 242 6.50 -24.66 17.55
N GLU A 243 5.20 -24.47 17.30
CA GLU A 243 4.68 -23.39 16.48
C GLU A 243 4.91 -22.00 17.10
N SER A 244 5.01 -21.91 18.42
CA SER A 244 5.29 -20.64 19.12
C SER A 244 6.72 -20.14 18.92
N PHE A 245 7.66 -21.01 18.54
CA PHE A 245 9.07 -20.70 18.37
C PHE A 245 9.61 -21.05 16.99
N LYS A 246 8.72 -21.32 16.02
CA LYS A 246 9.10 -21.65 14.65
C LYS A 246 9.17 -20.38 13.80
N PHE A 247 10.38 -20.06 13.35
CA PHE A 247 10.67 -18.94 12.46
C PHE A 247 11.12 -19.49 11.11
N ALA A 248 10.30 -19.30 10.07
CA ALA A 248 10.54 -19.88 8.74
C ALA A 248 11.25 -18.91 7.77
N LEU A 249 11.11 -17.61 7.99
CA LEU A 249 11.63 -16.56 7.12
C LEU A 249 12.37 -15.49 7.95
N PRO A 250 13.33 -14.74 7.36
CA PRO A 250 14.00 -13.63 8.02
C PRO A 250 13.08 -12.39 8.05
N GLY A 251 12.08 -12.42 8.92
CA GLY A 251 11.03 -11.42 8.99
C GLY A 251 11.38 -10.20 9.84
N TYR A 252 10.46 -9.25 9.83
CA TYR A 252 10.53 -7.97 10.52
C TYR A 252 9.57 -7.91 11.71
N ASN A 253 9.59 -6.83 12.46
CA ASN A 253 8.49 -6.44 13.34
C ASN A 253 7.77 -5.22 12.77
N LEU A 254 6.86 -5.48 11.82
CA LEU A 254 6.03 -4.46 11.15
C LEU A 254 4.55 -4.58 11.54
N ARG A 255 4.29 -5.25 12.66
CA ARG A 255 2.92 -5.48 13.15
C ARG A 255 2.25 -4.15 13.49
N PRO A 256 0.98 -3.96 13.08
CA PRO A 256 0.16 -2.85 13.58
C PRO A 256 -0.23 -3.11 15.05
N ILE A 257 -0.69 -2.07 15.72
CA ILE A 257 -1.37 -2.20 17.02
C ILE A 257 -2.87 -2.41 16.81
N GLU A 258 -3.53 -3.01 17.79
CA GLU A 258 -4.96 -3.32 17.71
C GLU A 258 -5.84 -2.06 17.57
N MET A 259 -5.42 -0.96 18.21
CA MET A 259 -6.11 0.33 18.09
C MET A 259 -6.18 0.83 16.64
N SER A 260 -5.08 0.72 15.89
CA SER A 260 -5.07 1.14 14.47
C SER A 260 -6.05 0.32 13.63
N GLY A 261 -6.17 -0.98 13.90
CA GLY A 261 -7.20 -1.83 13.26
C GLY A 261 -8.62 -1.40 13.59
N ALA A 262 -8.88 -1.11 14.88
CA ALA A 262 -10.20 -0.67 15.34
C ALA A 262 -10.60 0.67 14.71
N ILE A 263 -9.70 1.64 14.69
CA ILE A 263 -9.91 2.94 14.04
C ILE A 263 -10.12 2.74 12.53
N GLY A 264 -9.31 1.89 11.90
CA GLY A 264 -9.37 1.61 10.46
C GLY A 264 -10.73 1.11 10.01
N ILE A 265 -11.41 0.28 10.80
CA ILE A 265 -12.77 -0.19 10.52
C ILE A 265 -13.75 1.00 10.42
N GLU A 266 -13.67 1.96 11.35
CA GLU A 266 -14.57 3.14 11.34
C GLU A 266 -14.21 4.10 10.19
N GLN A 267 -12.93 4.33 9.95
CA GLN A 267 -12.46 5.18 8.85
C GLN A 267 -12.82 4.59 7.47
N LEU A 268 -12.74 3.28 7.30
CA LEU A 268 -13.08 2.62 6.04
C LEU A 268 -14.55 2.84 5.66
N LYS A 269 -15.46 2.89 6.62
CA LYS A 269 -16.88 3.21 6.39
C LYS A 269 -17.08 4.63 5.84
N LYS A 270 -16.18 5.55 6.20
CA LYS A 270 -16.23 6.97 5.79
C LYS A 270 -15.49 7.24 4.47
N LEU A 271 -14.61 6.33 4.03
CA LEU A 271 -13.76 6.51 2.85
C LEU A 271 -14.52 6.92 1.58
N PRO A 272 -15.69 6.33 1.23
CA PRO A 272 -16.42 6.77 0.04
C PRO A 272 -16.77 8.26 0.05
N SER A 273 -17.22 8.77 1.20
CA SER A 273 -17.55 10.20 1.35
C SER A 273 -16.31 11.10 1.29
N PHE A 274 -15.18 10.63 1.79
CA PHE A 274 -13.90 11.35 1.69
C PHE A 274 -13.43 11.46 0.25
N VAL A 275 -13.53 10.38 -0.53
CA VAL A 275 -13.17 10.35 -1.95
C VAL A 275 -14.08 11.30 -2.72
N GLU A 276 -15.40 11.22 -2.53
CA GLU A 276 -16.37 12.12 -3.19
C GLU A 276 -16.07 13.61 -2.89
N GLN A 277 -15.77 13.94 -1.62
CA GLN A 277 -15.45 15.32 -1.25
C GLN A 277 -14.12 15.80 -1.87
N ARG A 278 -13.11 14.93 -1.93
CA ARG A 278 -11.83 15.24 -2.59
C ARG A 278 -12.02 15.48 -4.08
N GLN A 279 -12.82 14.67 -4.76
CA GLN A 279 -13.16 14.87 -6.18
C GLN A 279 -13.87 16.20 -6.41
N LYS A 280 -14.88 16.55 -5.58
CA LYS A 280 -15.56 17.86 -5.64
C LYS A 280 -14.57 19.02 -5.43
N ASN A 281 -13.66 18.88 -4.47
CA ASN A 281 -12.64 19.90 -4.20
C ASN A 281 -11.66 20.05 -5.38
N GLY A 282 -11.23 18.94 -5.98
CA GLY A 282 -10.36 18.92 -7.17
C GLY A 282 -11.04 19.60 -8.36
N GLN A 283 -12.29 19.26 -8.66
CA GLN A 283 -13.07 19.90 -9.72
C GLN A 283 -13.23 21.42 -9.48
N TYR A 284 -13.52 21.81 -8.24
CA TYR A 284 -13.62 23.23 -7.89
C TYR A 284 -12.27 23.95 -8.07
N PHE A 285 -11.17 23.34 -7.65
CA PHE A 285 -9.82 23.87 -7.88
C PHE A 285 -9.53 24.07 -9.37
N GLN A 286 -9.89 23.10 -10.21
CA GLN A 286 -9.72 23.19 -11.66
C GLN A 286 -10.53 24.37 -12.24
N THR A 287 -11.78 24.58 -11.80
CA THR A 287 -12.57 25.73 -12.27
C THR A 287 -11.97 27.08 -11.89
N LEU A 288 -11.33 27.17 -10.73
CA LEU A 288 -10.69 28.41 -10.26
C LEU A 288 -9.41 28.75 -11.04
N PHE A 289 -8.63 27.74 -11.44
CA PHE A 289 -7.26 27.92 -11.89
C PHE A 289 -6.98 27.49 -13.32
N HIS A 290 -7.99 27.03 -14.10
CA HIS A 290 -7.80 26.49 -15.46
C HIS A 290 -7.07 27.45 -16.44
N ASN A 291 -7.15 28.77 -16.23
CA ASN A 291 -6.47 29.80 -17.05
C ASN A 291 -5.41 30.55 -16.25
N HIS A 292 -4.98 30.05 -15.10
CA HIS A 292 -4.02 30.80 -14.29
C HIS A 292 -2.60 30.70 -14.87
N PRO A 293 -1.88 31.84 -15.11
CA PRO A 293 -0.62 31.84 -15.87
C PRO A 293 0.54 31.11 -15.15
N TYR A 294 0.44 30.87 -13.84
CA TYR A 294 1.50 30.27 -13.02
C TYR A 294 1.10 28.97 -12.35
N ILE A 295 -0.07 28.43 -12.67
CA ILE A 295 -0.56 27.16 -12.08
C ILE A 295 -0.85 26.19 -13.22
N ALA A 296 -0.11 25.09 -13.24
CA ALA A 296 -0.43 23.93 -14.08
C ALA A 296 -1.41 23.02 -13.32
N ILE A 297 -2.48 22.64 -13.99
CA ILE A 297 -3.46 21.70 -13.44
C ILE A 297 -3.11 20.32 -13.97
N GLN A 298 -2.96 19.36 -13.03
CA GLN A 298 -2.74 17.96 -13.38
C GLN A 298 -3.91 17.45 -14.22
N LYS A 299 -3.62 16.75 -15.31
CA LYS A 299 -4.63 16.08 -16.12
C LYS A 299 -4.96 14.73 -15.50
N GLU A 300 -6.23 14.53 -15.18
CA GLU A 300 -6.74 13.25 -14.71
C GLU A 300 -6.88 12.26 -15.88
N LYS A 301 -6.66 10.97 -15.57
CA LYS A 301 -6.88 9.85 -16.50
C LYS A 301 -8.03 8.97 -16.05
#